data_9af504c9c683d87007546083ef845ea0
#
_entry.id   9af504c9c683d87007546083ef845ea0
#
_cell.length_a   1.000
_cell.length_b   1.000
_cell.length_c   1.000
_cell.angle_alpha   90.00
_cell.angle_beta   90.00
_cell.angle_gamma   90.00
#
_symmetry.space_group_name_H-M   'P 1'
#
loop_
_entity.id
_entity.type
_entity.pdbx_description
1 polymer ?
#
loop_
_entity_poly.entity_id
_entity_poly.type
_entity_poly.pdbx_seq_one_letter_code
_entity_poly.pdbx_strand_id
1 'polypeptide(L)'
;MSQMHIGNRGVPMKCVAQPGKCPKAPGIGHFQKVEQAQEFADRLNELEASGFTYKDVPKEDISKLDNAQLILAQKELNAHKSEYEDYKQRIKWRKEVRSKAQREMKSIIDDNNSQIARVVQANNLTAQARRVWKNAEGEERKTAYAQYKEALANSNAIYAEASNATKANQENFSKLVDKKEKAETELLEFMEARAIQSSEKNYAINVDAEIDK
;
A
#
# COMPACT_ATOMS: atom_id res chain seq x y z
N MET A 1 -40.83 -26.05 -16.05
CA MET A 1 -40.41 -26.99 -15.00
C MET A 1 -39.69 -26.22 -13.94
N SER A 2 -39.95 -26.48 -12.65
CA SER A 2 -39.24 -25.77 -11.58
C SER A 2 -37.87 -26.40 -11.38
N GLN A 3 -36.82 -25.59 -11.51
CA GLN A 3 -35.45 -26.03 -11.28
C GLN A 3 -35.12 -26.01 -9.79
N MET A 4 -34.26 -26.92 -9.37
CA MET A 4 -33.68 -26.96 -8.01
C MET A 4 -32.29 -26.32 -8.03
N HIS A 5 -31.88 -25.69 -6.94
CA HIS A 5 -30.51 -25.23 -6.73
C HIS A 5 -30.06 -25.48 -5.28
N ILE A 6 -28.78 -25.42 -5.05
CA ILE A 6 -28.22 -25.50 -3.69
C ILE A 6 -28.35 -24.16 -2.98
N GLY A 7 -29.03 -24.17 -1.83
CA GLY A 7 -29.18 -22.98 -0.98
C GLY A 7 -27.91 -22.67 -0.19
N ASN A 8 -27.92 -21.54 0.56
CA ASN A 8 -26.78 -21.08 1.38
C ASN A 8 -26.33 -22.08 2.47
N ARG A 9 -27.20 -23.02 2.81
CA ARG A 9 -26.91 -24.07 3.84
C ARG A 9 -26.50 -25.40 3.21
N GLY A 10 -26.15 -25.42 1.93
CA GLY A 10 -25.80 -26.68 1.24
C GLY A 10 -27.00 -27.62 0.99
N VAL A 11 -28.23 -27.15 1.18
CA VAL A 11 -29.43 -27.96 1.03
C VAL A 11 -30.14 -27.65 -0.28
N PRO A 12 -30.60 -28.66 -1.05
CA PRO A 12 -31.41 -28.46 -2.24
C PRO A 12 -32.70 -27.69 -1.95
N MET A 13 -32.98 -26.67 -2.75
CA MET A 13 -34.20 -25.88 -2.65
C MET A 13 -34.71 -25.47 -4.03
N LYS A 14 -36.04 -25.27 -4.11
CA LYS A 14 -36.70 -24.87 -5.35
C LYS A 14 -36.26 -23.45 -5.74
N CYS A 15 -35.84 -23.28 -6.97
CA CYS A 15 -35.52 -21.95 -7.50
C CYS A 15 -36.82 -21.19 -7.77
N VAL A 16 -36.98 -20.05 -7.10
CA VAL A 16 -38.12 -19.12 -7.27
C VAL A 16 -37.77 -17.91 -8.14
N ALA A 17 -36.53 -17.82 -8.59
CA ALA A 17 -36.10 -16.73 -9.46
C ALA A 17 -36.61 -16.90 -10.91
N GLN A 18 -36.79 -15.80 -11.60
CA GLN A 18 -37.08 -15.83 -13.04
C GLN A 18 -35.91 -16.49 -13.81
N PRO A 19 -36.18 -17.16 -14.93
CA PRO A 19 -35.15 -17.77 -15.77
C PRO A 19 -34.02 -16.77 -16.07
N GLY A 20 -32.76 -17.19 -15.86
CA GLY A 20 -31.58 -16.38 -16.07
C GLY A 20 -31.31 -15.28 -15.02
N LYS A 21 -32.16 -15.13 -13.98
CA LYS A 21 -31.99 -14.11 -12.93
C LYS A 21 -31.65 -14.67 -11.54
N CYS A 22 -31.33 -15.95 -11.44
CA CYS A 22 -30.89 -16.52 -10.18
C CYS A 22 -29.44 -16.10 -9.88
N PRO A 23 -29.16 -15.36 -8.81
CA PRO A 23 -27.80 -14.88 -8.52
C PRO A 23 -26.85 -15.96 -8.01
N LYS A 24 -27.36 -17.19 -7.75
CA LYS A 24 -26.62 -18.22 -7.01
C LYS A 24 -25.94 -19.28 -7.88
N ALA A 25 -26.23 -19.33 -9.16
CA ALA A 25 -25.62 -20.32 -10.03
C ALA A 25 -25.78 -19.97 -11.50
N PRO A 26 -24.93 -19.14 -12.07
CA PRO A 26 -24.81 -19.09 -13.52
C PRO A 26 -24.28 -20.43 -14.03
N GLY A 27 -25.04 -21.10 -14.85
CA GLY A 27 -24.67 -22.30 -15.62
C GLY A 27 -24.83 -23.65 -14.93
N ILE A 28 -24.14 -23.95 -13.85
CA ILE A 28 -24.03 -25.33 -13.32
C ILE A 28 -24.90 -25.61 -12.07
N GLY A 29 -25.56 -24.64 -11.52
CA GLY A 29 -26.22 -24.75 -10.23
C GLY A 29 -27.74 -25.10 -10.26
N HIS A 30 -28.32 -25.42 -11.43
CA HIS A 30 -29.73 -25.76 -11.55
C HIS A 30 -29.92 -27.20 -11.96
N PHE A 31 -30.68 -27.93 -11.16
CA PHE A 31 -30.98 -29.36 -11.34
C PHE A 31 -32.45 -29.53 -11.61
N GLN A 32 -32.79 -30.55 -12.42
CA GLN A 32 -34.18 -30.89 -12.72
C GLN A 32 -34.83 -31.70 -11.61
N LYS A 33 -34.05 -32.49 -10.87
CA LYS A 33 -34.49 -33.36 -9.80
C LYS A 33 -33.82 -33.02 -8.48
N VAL A 34 -34.52 -33.31 -7.38
CA VAL A 34 -34.01 -33.08 -6.01
C VAL A 34 -32.81 -33.99 -5.72
N GLU A 35 -32.87 -35.23 -6.18
CA GLU A 35 -31.81 -36.22 -5.99
C GLU A 35 -30.47 -35.73 -6.60
N GLN A 36 -30.50 -35.20 -7.82
CA GLN A 36 -29.32 -34.65 -8.48
C GLN A 36 -28.72 -33.46 -7.71
N ALA A 37 -29.59 -32.59 -7.17
CA ALA A 37 -29.16 -31.48 -6.35
C ALA A 37 -28.54 -31.95 -5.03
N GLN A 38 -29.07 -33.04 -4.44
CA GLN A 38 -28.54 -33.63 -3.21
C GLN A 38 -27.18 -34.29 -3.45
N GLU A 39 -27.04 -35.12 -4.47
CA GLU A 39 -25.76 -35.74 -4.86
C GLU A 39 -24.67 -34.68 -5.07
N PHE A 40 -25.03 -33.59 -5.73
CA PHE A 40 -24.08 -32.46 -5.93
C PHE A 40 -23.71 -31.75 -4.62
N ALA A 41 -24.68 -31.55 -3.71
CA ALA A 41 -24.41 -30.96 -2.39
C ALA A 41 -23.51 -31.89 -1.54
N ASP A 42 -23.77 -33.18 -1.55
CA ASP A 42 -22.96 -34.16 -0.83
C ASP A 42 -21.52 -34.17 -1.38
N ARG A 43 -21.36 -34.11 -2.71
CA ARG A 43 -20.04 -34.02 -3.35
C ARG A 43 -19.29 -32.75 -2.97
N LEU A 44 -19.95 -31.58 -2.90
CA LEU A 44 -19.33 -30.36 -2.43
C LEU A 44 -18.84 -30.48 -0.99
N ASN A 45 -19.67 -31.05 -0.11
CA ASN A 45 -19.30 -31.24 1.30
C ASN A 45 -18.11 -32.20 1.46
N GLU A 46 -18.04 -33.26 0.67
CA GLU A 46 -16.91 -34.21 0.65
C GLU A 46 -15.61 -33.49 0.22
N LEU A 47 -15.67 -32.67 -0.83
CA LEU A 47 -14.51 -31.93 -1.32
C LEU A 47 -14.04 -30.85 -0.31
N GLU A 48 -14.96 -30.13 0.31
CA GLU A 48 -14.63 -29.17 1.37
C GLU A 48 -14.02 -29.89 2.59
N ALA A 49 -14.56 -31.03 2.99
CA ALA A 49 -14.04 -31.84 4.11
C ALA A 49 -12.64 -32.43 3.80
N SER A 50 -12.36 -32.77 2.55
CA SER A 50 -11.05 -33.28 2.11
C SER A 50 -10.00 -32.18 1.93
N GLY A 51 -10.40 -30.89 2.04
CA GLY A 51 -9.50 -29.76 1.85
C GLY A 51 -9.12 -29.52 0.39
N PHE A 52 -10.01 -29.86 -0.56
CA PHE A 52 -9.75 -29.59 -1.97
C PHE A 52 -9.42 -28.12 -2.22
N THR A 53 -8.34 -27.86 -2.93
CA THR A 53 -7.93 -26.53 -3.41
C THR A 53 -7.51 -26.61 -4.88
N TYR A 54 -7.84 -25.56 -5.67
CA TYR A 54 -7.42 -25.48 -7.07
C TYR A 54 -5.88 -25.43 -7.22
N LYS A 55 -5.16 -24.98 -6.20
CA LYS A 55 -3.69 -24.88 -6.20
C LYS A 55 -3.00 -26.23 -6.36
N ASP A 56 -3.67 -27.29 -5.93
CA ASP A 56 -3.17 -28.67 -6.02
C ASP A 56 -3.43 -29.31 -7.39
N VAL A 57 -4.19 -28.60 -8.27
CA VAL A 57 -4.59 -29.13 -9.59
C VAL A 57 -3.67 -28.55 -10.67
N PRO A 58 -2.92 -29.41 -11.41
CA PRO A 58 -2.17 -28.97 -12.58
C PRO A 58 -3.07 -28.34 -13.64
N LYS A 59 -2.57 -27.35 -14.38
CA LYS A 59 -3.34 -26.62 -15.40
C LYS A 59 -3.89 -27.54 -16.50
N GLU A 60 -3.12 -28.55 -16.87
CA GLU A 60 -3.49 -29.58 -17.87
C GLU A 60 -4.62 -30.53 -17.39
N ASP A 61 -4.87 -30.57 -16.10
CA ASP A 61 -5.90 -31.44 -15.50
C ASP A 61 -7.22 -30.73 -15.22
N ILE A 62 -7.33 -29.44 -15.51
CA ILE A 62 -8.55 -28.65 -15.27
C ILE A 62 -9.75 -29.25 -16.04
N SER A 63 -9.55 -29.73 -17.26
CA SER A 63 -10.59 -30.39 -18.06
C SER A 63 -11.08 -31.73 -17.50
N LYS A 64 -10.38 -32.29 -16.51
CA LYS A 64 -10.74 -33.52 -15.83
C LYS A 64 -11.54 -33.31 -14.53
N LEU A 65 -11.66 -32.03 -14.09
CA LEU A 65 -12.41 -31.69 -12.88
C LEU A 65 -13.91 -31.91 -13.08
N ASP A 66 -14.56 -32.44 -12.06
CA ASP A 66 -16.03 -32.50 -12.02
C ASP A 66 -16.62 -31.09 -11.72
N ASN A 67 -17.93 -30.95 -11.93
CA ASN A 67 -18.62 -29.67 -11.75
C ASN A 67 -18.50 -29.12 -10.32
N ALA A 68 -18.44 -29.98 -9.30
CA ALA A 68 -18.30 -29.54 -7.91
C ALA A 68 -16.89 -28.96 -7.65
N GLN A 69 -15.87 -29.62 -8.19
CA GLN A 69 -14.48 -29.15 -8.13
C GLN A 69 -14.30 -27.82 -8.87
N LEU A 70 -14.90 -27.66 -10.06
CA LEU A 70 -14.87 -26.40 -10.81
C LEU A 70 -15.50 -25.25 -10.03
N ILE A 71 -16.65 -25.48 -9.37
CA ILE A 71 -17.31 -24.44 -8.56
C ILE A 71 -16.47 -24.06 -7.35
N LEU A 72 -15.85 -25.01 -6.66
CA LEU A 72 -14.96 -24.71 -5.54
C LEU A 72 -13.71 -23.93 -6.00
N ALA A 73 -13.10 -24.35 -7.09
CA ALA A 73 -11.97 -23.62 -7.69
C ALA A 73 -12.35 -22.17 -8.05
N GLN A 74 -13.51 -21.96 -8.68
CA GLN A 74 -14.00 -20.63 -9.02
C GLN A 74 -14.30 -19.79 -7.77
N LYS A 75 -14.88 -20.38 -6.72
CA LYS A 75 -15.14 -19.71 -5.43
C LYS A 75 -13.84 -19.22 -4.79
N GLU A 76 -12.81 -20.06 -4.78
CA GLU A 76 -11.49 -19.73 -4.23
C GLU A 76 -10.80 -18.63 -5.05
N LEU A 77 -10.81 -18.73 -6.39
CA LEU A 77 -10.27 -17.71 -7.29
C LEU A 77 -10.98 -16.35 -7.14
N ASN A 78 -12.29 -16.34 -6.95
CA ASN A 78 -13.04 -15.11 -6.73
C ASN A 78 -12.71 -14.47 -5.37
N ALA A 79 -12.47 -15.27 -4.32
CA ALA A 79 -12.02 -14.77 -3.02
C ALA A 79 -10.65 -14.10 -3.16
N HIS A 80 -9.67 -14.73 -3.83
CA HIS A 80 -8.35 -14.16 -4.08
C HIS A 80 -8.41 -12.89 -4.94
N LYS A 81 -9.30 -12.84 -5.93
CA LYS A 81 -9.52 -11.64 -6.72
C LYS A 81 -9.99 -10.45 -5.88
N SER A 82 -10.92 -10.69 -4.94
CA SER A 82 -11.41 -9.66 -4.02
C SER A 82 -10.31 -9.17 -3.09
N GLU A 83 -9.52 -10.07 -2.51
CA GLU A 83 -8.36 -9.74 -1.67
C GLU A 83 -7.33 -8.91 -2.44
N TYR A 84 -7.06 -9.27 -3.70
CA TYR A 84 -6.13 -8.54 -4.55
C TYR A 84 -6.59 -7.12 -4.85
N GLU A 85 -7.88 -6.89 -5.14
CA GLU A 85 -8.38 -5.53 -5.40
C GLU A 85 -8.31 -4.65 -4.14
N ASP A 86 -8.61 -5.18 -2.95
CA ASP A 86 -8.42 -4.47 -1.68
C ASP A 86 -6.94 -4.13 -1.45
N TYR A 87 -6.06 -5.10 -1.69
CA TYR A 87 -4.62 -4.93 -1.59
C TYR A 87 -4.10 -3.83 -2.54
N LYS A 88 -4.57 -3.83 -3.78
CA LYS A 88 -4.24 -2.82 -4.80
C LYS A 88 -4.65 -1.40 -4.39
N GLN A 89 -5.82 -1.23 -3.75
CA GLN A 89 -6.25 0.06 -3.23
C GLN A 89 -5.34 0.54 -2.09
N ARG A 90 -4.98 -0.35 -1.16
CA ARG A 90 -4.03 -0.04 -0.08
C ARG A 90 -2.68 0.41 -0.63
N ILE A 91 -2.18 -0.24 -1.67
CA ILE A 91 -0.91 0.12 -2.31
C ILE A 91 -0.98 1.48 -3.00
N LYS A 92 -2.07 1.82 -3.66
CA LYS A 92 -2.25 3.16 -4.24
C LYS A 92 -2.06 4.24 -3.16
N TRP A 93 -2.73 4.06 -2.02
CA TRP A 93 -2.58 4.97 -0.90
C TRP A 93 -1.14 5.01 -0.36
N ARG A 94 -0.44 3.86 -0.27
CA ARG A 94 0.97 3.82 0.19
C ARG A 94 1.93 4.54 -0.75
N LYS A 95 1.71 4.45 -2.06
CA LYS A 95 2.49 5.25 -3.03
C LYS A 95 2.34 6.75 -2.79
N GLU A 96 1.14 7.20 -2.47
CA GLU A 96 0.87 8.60 -2.13
C GLU A 96 1.57 9.00 -0.82
N VAL A 97 1.50 8.18 0.22
CA VAL A 97 2.21 8.39 1.49
C VAL A 97 3.72 8.48 1.28
N ARG A 98 4.31 7.54 0.52
CA ARG A 98 5.74 7.57 0.17
C ARG A 98 6.14 8.85 -0.55
N SER A 99 5.39 9.23 -1.59
CA SER A 99 5.67 10.43 -2.38
C SER A 99 5.55 11.71 -1.56
N LYS A 100 4.59 11.75 -0.63
CA LYS A 100 4.43 12.86 0.31
C LYS A 100 5.62 12.94 1.27
N ALA A 101 6.00 11.82 1.88
CA ALA A 101 7.14 11.75 2.78
C ALA A 101 8.44 12.21 2.09
N GLN A 102 8.69 11.79 0.86
CA GLN A 102 9.85 12.21 0.09
C GLN A 102 9.90 13.73 -0.17
N ARG A 103 8.75 14.33 -0.49
CA ARG A 103 8.65 15.79 -0.68
C ARG A 103 8.91 16.56 0.62
N GLU A 104 8.35 16.09 1.73
CA GLU A 104 8.56 16.70 3.04
C GLU A 104 10.02 16.56 3.51
N MET A 105 10.65 15.41 3.29
CA MET A 105 12.09 15.21 3.57
C MET A 105 12.95 16.17 2.77
N LYS A 106 12.66 16.38 1.49
CA LYS A 106 13.35 17.35 0.64
C LYS A 106 13.20 18.78 1.19
N SER A 107 11.99 19.16 1.59
CA SER A 107 11.72 20.46 2.19
C SER A 107 12.54 20.69 3.47
N ILE A 108 12.69 19.67 4.31
CA ILE A 108 13.53 19.75 5.52
C ILE A 108 15.01 19.94 5.17
N ILE A 109 15.51 19.25 4.14
CA ILE A 109 16.89 19.42 3.68
C ILE A 109 17.11 20.84 3.17
N ASP A 110 16.19 21.37 2.37
CA ASP A 110 16.26 22.72 1.82
C ASP A 110 16.22 23.79 2.94
N ASP A 111 15.37 23.60 3.95
CA ASP A 111 15.32 24.46 5.14
C ASP A 111 16.65 24.42 5.93
N ASN A 112 17.18 23.23 6.22
CA ASN A 112 18.46 23.09 6.91
C ASN A 112 19.61 23.79 6.14
N ASN A 113 19.65 23.68 4.82
CA ASN A 113 20.62 24.37 3.99
C ASN A 113 20.46 25.90 4.09
N SER A 114 19.23 26.39 4.14
CA SER A 114 18.94 27.82 4.35
C SER A 114 19.41 28.30 5.73
N GLN A 115 19.18 27.51 6.79
CA GLN A 115 19.68 27.86 8.15
C GLN A 115 21.23 27.93 8.19
N ILE A 116 21.89 26.95 7.55
CA ILE A 116 23.35 26.94 7.44
C ILE A 116 23.85 28.22 6.72
N ALA A 117 23.22 28.57 5.61
CA ALA A 117 23.59 29.78 4.86
C ALA A 117 23.44 31.05 5.71
N ARG A 118 22.36 31.19 6.50
CA ARG A 118 22.15 32.31 7.44
C ARG A 118 23.24 32.37 8.50
N VAL A 119 23.63 31.25 9.09
CA VAL A 119 24.72 31.18 10.08
C VAL A 119 26.04 31.58 9.47
N VAL A 120 26.37 31.09 8.28
CA VAL A 120 27.61 31.45 7.56
C VAL A 120 27.65 32.96 7.26
N GLN A 121 26.54 33.54 6.80
CA GLN A 121 26.45 34.98 6.55
C GLN A 121 26.66 35.80 7.83
N ALA A 122 26.01 35.44 8.93
CA ALA A 122 26.15 36.12 10.21
C ALA A 122 27.61 36.07 10.75
N ASN A 123 28.25 34.90 10.64
CA ASN A 123 29.64 34.72 11.00
C ASN A 123 30.58 35.61 10.16
N ASN A 124 30.34 35.69 8.84
CA ASN A 124 31.12 36.55 7.94
C ASN A 124 30.97 38.02 8.32
N LEU A 125 29.76 38.49 8.61
CA LEU A 125 29.53 39.87 9.07
C LEU A 125 30.25 40.15 10.40
N THR A 126 30.18 39.22 11.34
CA THR A 126 30.89 39.31 12.62
C THR A 126 32.43 39.39 12.42
N ALA A 127 32.95 38.55 11.51
CA ALA A 127 34.38 38.58 11.19
C ALA A 127 34.81 39.91 10.54
N GLN A 128 33.97 40.50 9.64
CA GLN A 128 34.21 41.81 9.06
C GLN A 128 34.19 42.90 10.13
N ALA A 129 33.18 42.96 10.98
CA ALA A 129 33.08 43.92 12.06
C ALA A 129 34.27 43.81 13.02
N ARG A 130 34.75 42.58 13.32
CA ARG A 130 35.96 42.34 14.12
C ARG A 130 37.21 42.92 13.46
N ARG A 131 37.38 42.80 12.13
CA ARG A 131 38.51 43.36 11.38
C ARG A 131 38.49 44.88 11.46
N VAL A 132 37.32 45.52 11.24
CA VAL A 132 37.16 46.98 11.35
C VAL A 132 37.52 47.45 12.73
N TRP A 133 36.99 46.82 13.80
CA TRP A 133 37.33 47.15 15.17
C TRP A 133 38.84 47.05 15.46
N LYS A 134 39.50 45.98 15.00
CA LYS A 134 40.94 45.79 15.24
C LYS A 134 41.81 46.85 14.56
N ASN A 135 41.37 47.38 13.44
CA ASN A 135 42.11 48.35 12.63
C ASN A 135 41.74 49.81 12.95
N ALA A 136 40.69 50.04 13.74
CA ALA A 136 40.24 51.37 14.13
C ALA A 136 41.08 51.92 15.31
N GLU A 137 41.24 53.25 15.39
CA GLU A 137 41.96 53.94 16.44
C GLU A 137 41.09 55.08 17.06
N GLY A 138 41.47 55.55 18.23
CA GLY A 138 40.82 56.71 18.89
C GLY A 138 39.35 56.49 19.18
N GLU A 139 38.50 57.44 18.95
CA GLU A 139 37.02 57.37 19.15
C GLU A 139 36.33 56.43 18.18
N GLU A 140 36.86 56.26 16.96
CA GLU A 140 36.32 55.31 15.98
C GLU A 140 36.40 53.87 16.48
N ARG A 141 37.40 53.51 17.29
CA ARG A 141 37.56 52.20 17.86
C ARG A 141 36.44 51.86 18.82
N LYS A 142 35.89 52.81 19.56
CA LYS A 142 34.78 52.61 20.48
C LYS A 142 33.50 52.26 19.69
N THR A 143 33.22 52.99 18.63
CA THR A 143 32.07 52.78 17.74
C THR A 143 32.18 51.44 17.02
N ALA A 144 33.34 51.10 16.46
CA ALA A 144 33.61 49.84 15.80
C ALA A 144 33.50 48.65 16.77
N TYR A 145 33.90 48.82 18.05
CA TYR A 145 33.71 47.78 19.07
C TYR A 145 32.26 47.55 19.40
N ALA A 146 31.44 48.60 19.48
CA ALA A 146 29.98 48.44 19.70
C ALA A 146 29.33 47.69 18.53
N GLN A 147 29.68 48.04 17.29
CA GLN A 147 29.21 47.32 16.11
C GLN A 147 29.65 45.85 16.07
N TYR A 148 30.89 45.55 16.46
CA TYR A 148 31.36 44.15 16.59
C TYR A 148 30.55 43.36 17.65
N LYS A 149 30.30 43.98 18.82
CA LYS A 149 29.49 43.30 19.88
C LYS A 149 28.06 43.05 19.41
N GLU A 150 27.47 43.98 18.70
CA GLU A 150 26.12 43.81 18.12
C GLU A 150 26.10 42.68 17.06
N ALA A 151 27.07 42.67 16.13
CA ALA A 151 27.20 41.62 15.13
C ALA A 151 27.40 40.22 15.78
N LEU A 152 28.21 40.16 16.85
CA LEU A 152 28.46 38.93 17.60
C LEU A 152 27.17 38.44 18.30
N ALA A 153 26.44 39.34 18.96
CA ALA A 153 25.16 39.00 19.60
C ALA A 153 24.13 38.48 18.60
N ASN A 154 24.03 39.16 17.45
CA ASN A 154 23.13 38.72 16.36
C ASN A 154 23.55 37.36 15.78
N SER A 155 24.87 37.13 15.57
CA SER A 155 25.37 35.83 15.10
C SER A 155 25.04 34.70 16.09
N ASN A 156 25.20 34.96 17.40
CA ASN A 156 24.86 33.98 18.43
C ASN A 156 23.35 33.68 18.47
N ALA A 157 22.49 34.68 18.30
CA ALA A 157 21.03 34.49 18.20
C ALA A 157 20.64 33.65 16.98
N ILE A 158 21.16 33.96 15.80
CA ILE A 158 20.94 33.21 14.58
C ILE A 158 21.42 31.76 14.73
N TYR A 159 22.57 31.54 15.35
CA TYR A 159 23.06 30.18 15.61
C TYR A 159 22.15 29.41 16.53
N ALA A 160 21.63 30.03 17.58
CA ALA A 160 20.70 29.39 18.52
C ALA A 160 19.36 29.01 17.81
N GLU A 161 18.81 29.94 17.01
CA GLU A 161 17.62 29.68 16.19
C GLU A 161 17.84 28.51 15.23
N ALA A 162 18.92 28.53 14.46
CA ALA A 162 19.27 27.49 13.50
C ALA A 162 19.48 26.13 14.17
N SER A 163 20.13 26.11 15.34
CA SER A 163 20.33 24.88 16.13
C SER A 163 19.01 24.27 16.60
N ASN A 164 18.08 25.09 17.09
CA ASN A 164 16.76 24.62 17.51
C ASN A 164 15.94 24.13 16.32
N ALA A 165 15.93 24.84 15.19
CA ALA A 165 15.26 24.42 13.96
C ALA A 165 15.83 23.07 13.46
N THR A 166 17.15 22.92 13.45
CA THR A 166 17.79 21.67 13.01
C THR A 166 17.41 20.48 13.90
N LYS A 167 17.31 20.66 15.22
CA LYS A 167 16.86 19.58 16.12
C LYS A 167 15.43 19.16 15.82
N ALA A 168 14.50 20.12 15.68
CA ALA A 168 13.11 19.83 15.34
C ALA A 168 13.01 19.15 13.97
N ASN A 169 13.78 19.59 13.00
CA ASN A 169 13.86 19.00 11.66
C ASN A 169 14.40 17.57 11.70
N GLN A 170 15.38 17.28 12.55
CA GLN A 170 15.93 15.92 12.70
C GLN A 170 14.89 14.94 13.23
N GLU A 171 14.09 15.33 14.22
CA GLU A 171 13.00 14.49 14.72
C GLU A 171 11.92 14.23 13.66
N ASN A 172 11.54 15.26 12.93
CA ASN A 172 10.55 15.13 11.85
C ASN A 172 11.09 14.28 10.70
N PHE A 173 12.35 14.44 10.35
CA PHE A 173 13.01 13.65 9.31
C PHE A 173 13.03 12.17 9.64
N SER A 174 13.38 11.80 10.89
CA SER A 174 13.33 10.40 11.35
C SER A 174 11.94 9.80 11.19
N LYS A 175 10.88 10.50 11.62
CA LYS A 175 9.49 10.02 11.45
C LYS A 175 9.10 9.84 9.99
N LEU A 176 9.64 10.66 9.09
CA LEU A 176 9.38 10.56 7.65
C LEU A 176 10.15 9.39 7.02
N VAL A 177 11.35 9.08 7.50
CA VAL A 177 12.11 7.88 7.11
C VAL A 177 11.30 6.63 7.45
N ASP A 178 10.83 6.50 8.70
CA ASP A 178 10.03 5.36 9.15
C ASP A 178 8.77 5.18 8.29
N LYS A 179 8.06 6.28 7.98
CA LYS A 179 6.89 6.24 7.11
C LYS A 179 7.22 5.78 5.70
N LYS A 180 8.34 6.25 5.14
CA LYS A 180 8.80 5.87 3.82
C LYS A 180 9.17 4.39 3.77
N GLU A 181 9.95 3.90 4.73
CA GLU A 181 10.37 2.49 4.80
C GLU A 181 9.17 1.56 4.92
N LYS A 182 8.21 1.89 5.79
CA LYS A 182 6.98 1.11 5.91
C LYS A 182 6.20 1.06 4.58
N ALA A 183 6.08 2.20 3.89
CA ALA A 183 5.41 2.24 2.59
C ALA A 183 6.17 1.45 1.51
N GLU A 184 7.50 1.40 1.56
CA GLU A 184 8.32 0.61 0.64
C GLU A 184 8.19 -0.90 0.89
N THR A 185 8.17 -1.33 2.15
CA THR A 185 7.92 -2.74 2.50
C THR A 185 6.57 -3.21 1.94
N GLU A 186 5.51 -2.44 2.16
CA GLU A 186 4.18 -2.76 1.63
C GLU A 186 4.10 -2.72 0.08
N LEU A 187 4.98 -1.96 -0.57
CA LEU A 187 5.10 -1.99 -2.04
C LEU A 187 5.76 -3.29 -2.55
N LEU A 188 6.72 -3.86 -1.81
CA LEU A 188 7.31 -5.16 -2.15
C LEU A 188 6.28 -6.29 -2.03
N GLU A 189 5.50 -6.31 -0.95
CA GLU A 189 4.39 -7.26 -0.78
C GLU A 189 3.39 -7.18 -1.95
N PHE A 190 3.12 -5.95 -2.45
CA PHE A 190 2.29 -5.77 -3.64
C PHE A 190 2.87 -6.43 -4.90
N MET A 191 4.16 -6.33 -5.10
CA MET A 191 4.80 -6.97 -6.27
C MET A 191 4.65 -8.48 -6.21
N GLU A 192 4.77 -9.08 -5.03
CA GLU A 192 4.56 -10.51 -4.81
C GLU A 192 3.10 -10.90 -5.07
N ALA A 193 2.14 -10.17 -4.50
CA ALA A 193 0.72 -10.41 -4.73
C ALA A 193 0.33 -10.28 -6.20
N ARG A 194 0.92 -9.33 -6.94
CA ARG A 194 0.72 -9.18 -8.38
C ARG A 194 1.27 -10.36 -9.18
N ALA A 195 2.40 -10.92 -8.78
CA ALA A 195 2.96 -12.10 -9.42
C ALA A 195 2.05 -13.32 -9.23
N ILE A 196 1.52 -13.52 -8.03
CA ILE A 196 0.54 -14.57 -7.70
C ILE A 196 -0.72 -14.39 -8.56
N GLN A 197 -1.31 -13.20 -8.59
CA GLN A 197 -2.53 -12.93 -9.38
C GLN A 197 -2.33 -13.18 -10.88
N SER A 198 -1.16 -12.86 -11.42
CA SER A 198 -0.87 -13.13 -12.84
C SER A 198 -0.91 -14.63 -13.15
N SER A 199 -0.46 -15.47 -12.22
CA SER A 199 -0.56 -16.93 -12.32
C SER A 199 -2.01 -17.41 -12.20
N GLU A 200 -2.76 -16.89 -11.24
CA GLU A 200 -4.15 -17.25 -10.96
C GLU A 200 -5.09 -16.84 -12.11
N LYS A 201 -4.83 -15.70 -12.75
CA LYS A 201 -5.62 -15.25 -13.91
C LYS A 201 -5.61 -16.27 -15.05
N ASN A 202 -4.46 -16.85 -15.33
CA ASN A 202 -4.36 -17.87 -16.38
C ASN A 202 -5.10 -19.15 -15.99
N TYR A 203 -5.10 -19.51 -14.70
CA TYR A 203 -5.86 -20.64 -14.20
C TYR A 203 -7.36 -20.37 -14.28
N ALA A 204 -7.82 -19.17 -13.85
CA ALA A 204 -9.21 -18.78 -13.88
C ALA A 204 -9.81 -18.82 -15.30
N ILE A 205 -9.09 -18.36 -16.32
CA ILE A 205 -9.54 -18.43 -17.71
C ILE A 205 -9.83 -19.87 -18.12
N ASN A 206 -8.99 -20.82 -17.71
CA ASN A 206 -9.21 -22.23 -18.03
C ASN A 206 -10.37 -22.84 -17.25
N VAL A 207 -10.56 -22.45 -15.98
CA VAL A 207 -11.71 -22.89 -15.17
C VAL A 207 -13.03 -22.37 -15.77
N ASP A 208 -13.09 -21.08 -16.11
CA ASP A 208 -14.27 -20.47 -16.71
C ASP A 208 -14.61 -21.16 -18.06
N ALA A 209 -13.60 -21.45 -18.87
CA ALA A 209 -13.80 -22.15 -20.15
C ALA A 209 -14.34 -23.60 -20.00
N GLU A 210 -14.01 -24.29 -18.91
CA GLU A 210 -14.57 -25.63 -18.63
C GLU A 210 -16.00 -25.53 -18.06
N ILE A 211 -16.32 -24.48 -17.29
CA ILE A 211 -17.68 -24.26 -16.77
C ILE A 211 -18.67 -23.93 -17.88
N ASP A 212 -18.23 -23.23 -18.93
CA ASP A 212 -19.07 -22.81 -20.06
C ASP A 212 -19.32 -23.93 -21.10
N LYS A 213 -18.66 -25.09 -20.96
CA LYS A 213 -18.91 -26.31 -21.79
C LYS A 213 -20.10 -27.12 -21.30
#